data_88f6cb13855495da49088362c04284cd
#
_entry.id   88f6cb13855495da49088362c04284cd
#
_cell.length_a   1.000
_cell.length_b   1.000
_cell.length_c   1.000
_cell.angle_alpha   90.00
_cell.angle_beta   90.00
_cell.angle_gamma   90.00
#
_symmetry.space_group_name_H-M   'P 1'
#
loop_
_entity.id
_entity.type
_entity.pdbx_description
1 polymer ?
#
loop_
_entity_poly.entity_id
_entity_poly.type
_entity_poly.pdbx_seq_one_letter_code
_entity_poly.pdbx_strand_id
1 'polypeptide(L)'
;MKRSARSITVGIGFLAALLASGMQPFSSLAAEGSLEQDAPVVVVDAVEVKGKRIENVEDVKQELARRPGSNILIEEKQITESRALNLQDVLQFAPGVRFQSRFGADEGQFQIRGTSLRNNFHHRGINILINGIFFGDADGFSDFESIDLLAYERIEVYKGANALRYGANSIGGAINFVPRTGYSASTLQMRMLGGSFGMVSGQVSSGKVLQPFKVGNMSATMDYYISVSGNRQDGYQDNSQQARERINANIGLQLGNHQEIRAYFLQANVAERIPGSLTTGQLFQNRQQAGGQSPPGTPPFFACNQNNQVCNYGRYYNLQRIGIAYHNEFAPNQYFEIIPYFSNQYVDHPIFQTIRQENNNVGGEFRYVNSNSLFGKNNSFVAGFQPRYGNQRQQRFVNINGSIGALTQNYTAKTTYFGMYAEDAFDATKDFTIVLGGRWDYTGRQATVDNFGPAGNPFNPNTPSTPTGTNRPLQHFDAISPKI
;
A
#
# COMPACT_ATOMS: atom_id res chain seq x y z
N MET A 1 -7.17 14.44 -29.44
CA MET A 1 -7.84 13.13 -29.30
C MET A 1 -8.61 13.11 -28.00
N LYS A 2 -9.92 13.21 -28.10
CA LYS A 2 -10.85 13.18 -26.96
C LYS A 2 -10.94 11.75 -26.44
N ARG A 3 -10.22 11.41 -25.36
CA ARG A 3 -10.66 10.33 -24.48
C ARG A 3 -11.48 10.95 -23.37
N SER A 4 -12.78 10.81 -23.51
CA SER A 4 -13.77 11.24 -22.54
C SER A 4 -13.45 10.68 -21.15
N ALA A 5 -13.59 11.50 -20.14
CA ALA A 5 -13.77 11.07 -18.78
C ALA A 5 -15.01 10.15 -18.73
N ARG A 6 -14.82 8.84 -18.95
CA ARG A 6 -15.88 7.87 -18.72
C ARG A 6 -16.00 7.69 -17.22
N SER A 7 -17.16 8.07 -16.78
CA SER A 7 -17.67 8.05 -15.43
C SER A 7 -17.33 6.76 -14.66
N ILE A 8 -16.89 6.96 -13.44
CA ILE A 8 -16.72 5.99 -12.33
C ILE A 8 -18.10 5.36 -11.93
N THR A 9 -19.02 5.21 -12.85
CA THR A 9 -20.39 4.75 -12.54
C THR A 9 -20.57 3.22 -12.70
N VAL A 10 -19.53 2.49 -13.14
CA VAL A 10 -19.71 1.07 -13.49
C VAL A 10 -19.53 0.13 -12.29
N GLY A 11 -18.71 0.50 -11.29
CA GLY A 11 -18.41 -0.42 -10.17
C GLY A 11 -19.51 -0.53 -9.11
N ILE A 12 -20.22 0.55 -8.83
CA ILE A 12 -21.29 0.53 -7.79
C ILE A 12 -22.54 -0.20 -8.28
N GLY A 13 -22.78 -0.21 -9.58
CA GLY A 13 -23.89 -0.95 -10.19
C GLY A 13 -23.74 -2.47 -10.05
N PHE A 14 -22.52 -2.99 -10.04
CA PHE A 14 -22.27 -4.43 -9.92
C PHE A 14 -22.50 -4.95 -8.49
N LEU A 15 -22.16 -4.15 -7.47
CA LEU A 15 -22.43 -4.50 -6.07
C LEU A 15 -23.93 -4.45 -5.75
N ALA A 16 -24.66 -3.49 -6.34
CA ALA A 16 -26.12 -3.37 -6.18
C ALA A 16 -26.89 -4.46 -6.94
N ALA A 17 -26.38 -4.92 -8.09
CA ALA A 17 -27.02 -5.99 -8.87
C ALA A 17 -26.88 -7.38 -8.21
N LEU A 18 -25.79 -7.65 -7.48
CA LEU A 18 -25.62 -8.88 -6.71
C LEU A 18 -26.52 -8.93 -5.46
N LEU A 19 -26.93 -7.78 -4.94
CA LEU A 19 -27.83 -7.69 -3.77
C LEU A 19 -29.31 -7.74 -4.16
N ALA A 20 -29.68 -7.41 -5.41
CA ALA A 20 -31.06 -7.37 -5.85
C ALA A 20 -31.61 -8.72 -6.35
N SER A 21 -30.76 -9.69 -6.64
CA SER A 21 -31.17 -11.01 -7.20
C SER A 21 -31.36 -12.12 -6.16
N GLY A 22 -31.19 -11.84 -4.86
CA GLY A 22 -31.17 -12.86 -3.80
C GLY A 22 -32.22 -12.76 -2.69
N MET A 23 -33.16 -11.82 -2.73
CA MET A 23 -34.21 -11.73 -1.69
C MET A 23 -35.52 -12.33 -2.16
N GLN A 24 -35.71 -13.62 -1.94
CA GLN A 24 -37.03 -14.24 -1.75
C GLN A 24 -37.37 -14.28 -0.26
N PRO A 25 -38.60 -13.99 0.16
CA PRO A 25 -38.96 -14.01 1.58
C PRO A 25 -39.03 -15.46 2.06
N PHE A 26 -38.21 -15.79 3.03
CA PHE A 26 -38.36 -17.04 3.78
C PHE A 26 -39.54 -16.91 4.74
N SER A 27 -40.59 -17.66 4.44
CA SER A 27 -41.68 -17.94 5.37
C SER A 27 -41.18 -18.88 6.47
N SER A 28 -41.44 -18.50 7.71
CA SER A 28 -41.17 -19.30 8.91
C SER A 28 -41.97 -20.58 8.90
N LEU A 29 -41.31 -21.73 8.98
CA LEU A 29 -41.90 -22.98 9.44
C LEU A 29 -41.10 -23.41 10.67
N ALA A 30 -41.76 -23.25 11.84
CA ALA A 30 -41.36 -23.93 13.04
C ALA A 30 -41.75 -25.40 12.91
N ALA A 31 -40.79 -26.30 13.06
CA ALA A 31 -41.04 -27.72 13.29
C ALA A 31 -40.11 -28.15 14.42
N GLU A 32 -40.71 -28.36 15.59
CA GLU A 32 -40.16 -29.18 16.67
C GLU A 32 -40.06 -30.64 16.21
N GLY A 33 -38.90 -31.25 16.40
CA GLY A 33 -38.73 -32.66 16.15
C GLY A 33 -37.36 -33.11 16.68
N SER A 34 -37.36 -33.58 17.93
CA SER A 34 -36.28 -34.31 18.55
C SER A 34 -36.04 -35.64 17.83
N LEU A 35 -34.87 -35.88 17.31
CA LEU A 35 -34.33 -37.24 17.10
C LEU A 35 -32.80 -37.16 17.34
N GLU A 36 -32.44 -37.62 18.54
CA GLU A 36 -31.12 -38.08 18.89
C GLU A 36 -30.79 -39.32 18.02
N GLN A 37 -29.84 -39.21 17.15
CA GLN A 37 -29.15 -40.38 16.56
C GLN A 37 -27.66 -40.08 16.57
N ASP A 38 -26.96 -40.79 17.44
CA ASP A 38 -25.50 -40.92 17.46
C ASP A 38 -25.00 -41.44 16.11
N ALA A 39 -24.54 -40.52 15.27
CA ALA A 39 -23.67 -40.88 14.13
C ALA A 39 -22.22 -40.94 14.66
N PRO A 40 -21.44 -42.00 14.33
CA PRO A 40 -20.08 -42.11 14.77
C PRO A 40 -19.32 -40.90 14.20
N VAL A 41 -18.78 -40.07 15.11
CA VAL A 41 -17.82 -39.02 14.76
C VAL A 41 -16.55 -39.74 14.23
N VAL A 42 -16.41 -39.80 12.92
CA VAL A 42 -15.14 -40.13 12.30
C VAL A 42 -14.22 -38.96 12.60
N VAL A 43 -13.40 -39.09 13.63
CA VAL A 43 -12.27 -38.21 13.86
C VAL A 43 -11.29 -38.50 12.71
N VAL A 44 -11.41 -37.75 11.63
CA VAL A 44 -10.33 -37.66 10.64
C VAL A 44 -9.23 -36.91 11.37
N ASP A 45 -8.14 -37.59 11.69
CA ASP A 45 -6.92 -36.97 12.15
C ASP A 45 -6.65 -35.80 11.22
N ALA A 46 -6.60 -34.61 11.82
CA ALA A 46 -6.24 -33.42 11.07
C ALA A 46 -4.86 -33.68 10.49
N VAL A 47 -4.76 -33.83 9.18
CA VAL A 47 -3.47 -33.86 8.50
C VAL A 47 -2.84 -32.50 8.77
N GLU A 48 -1.94 -32.48 9.75
CA GLU A 48 -1.16 -31.31 10.10
C GLU A 48 -0.23 -31.00 8.93
N VAL A 49 -0.71 -30.24 7.96
CA VAL A 49 0.10 -29.74 6.85
C VAL A 49 0.99 -28.64 7.42
N LYS A 50 2.12 -29.03 8.00
CA LYS A 50 3.18 -28.10 8.40
C LYS A 50 3.93 -27.60 7.16
N GLY A 51 3.26 -26.85 6.32
CA GLY A 51 3.92 -25.95 5.37
C GLY A 51 4.40 -24.72 6.14
N LYS A 52 5.69 -24.55 6.28
CA LYS A 52 6.35 -23.60 7.21
C LYS A 52 6.16 -22.11 6.89
N ARG A 53 5.34 -21.74 5.92
CA ARG A 53 5.05 -20.33 5.57
C ARG A 53 3.76 -19.78 6.17
N ILE A 54 2.93 -20.58 6.75
CA ILE A 54 1.83 -20.08 7.58
C ILE A 54 2.47 -19.72 8.92
N GLU A 55 3.08 -18.54 8.97
CA GLU A 55 3.57 -17.98 10.22
C GLU A 55 2.36 -17.80 11.13
N ASN A 56 2.29 -18.61 12.16
CA ASN A 56 1.32 -18.40 13.23
C ASN A 56 1.56 -17.00 13.80
N VAL A 57 0.52 -16.24 14.01
CA VAL A 57 0.58 -14.87 14.59
C VAL A 57 1.40 -14.87 15.88
N GLU A 58 1.32 -15.94 16.68
CA GLU A 58 2.07 -16.08 17.92
C GLU A 58 3.59 -16.23 17.68
N ASP A 59 4.00 -16.95 16.65
CA ASP A 59 5.41 -17.08 16.26
C ASP A 59 5.97 -15.72 15.81
N VAL A 60 5.16 -14.96 15.06
CA VAL A 60 5.52 -13.59 14.65
C VAL A 60 5.65 -12.66 15.85
N LYS A 61 4.74 -12.75 16.84
CA LYS A 61 4.85 -11.98 18.10
C LYS A 61 6.16 -12.26 18.81
N GLN A 62 6.51 -13.55 18.94
CA GLN A 62 7.75 -13.96 19.60
C GLN A 62 8.98 -13.47 18.83
N GLU A 63 8.97 -13.55 17.49
CA GLU A 63 10.06 -13.02 16.67
C GLU A 63 10.20 -11.49 16.83
N LEU A 64 9.09 -10.75 16.77
CA LEU A 64 9.10 -9.31 16.94
C LEU A 64 9.53 -8.89 18.36
N ALA A 65 9.15 -9.65 19.39
CA ALA A 65 9.54 -9.39 20.77
C ALA A 65 11.05 -9.60 21.01
N ARG A 66 11.69 -10.52 20.29
CA ARG A 66 13.16 -10.74 20.37
C ARG A 66 13.97 -9.65 19.68
N ARG A 67 13.36 -8.88 18.77
CA ARG A 67 14.03 -7.80 18.06
C ARG A 67 14.06 -6.55 18.91
N PRO A 68 15.22 -5.89 19.11
CA PRO A 68 15.30 -4.63 19.84
C PRO A 68 14.48 -3.53 19.16
N GLY A 69 14.08 -2.50 19.90
CA GLY A 69 13.51 -1.29 19.32
C GLY A 69 11.99 -1.20 19.25
N SER A 70 11.26 -2.01 20.00
CA SER A 70 9.80 -1.91 20.14
C SER A 70 9.04 -2.04 18.82
N ASN A 71 9.27 -3.13 18.09
CA ASN A 71 8.46 -3.50 16.94
C ASN A 71 7.03 -3.78 17.38
N ILE A 72 6.06 -3.56 16.49
CA ILE A 72 4.65 -3.66 16.83
C ILE A 72 3.97 -4.58 15.82
N LEU A 73 3.08 -5.41 16.33
CA LEU A 73 2.13 -6.18 15.57
C LEU A 73 0.73 -5.62 15.81
N ILE A 74 0.04 -5.26 14.74
CA ILE A 74 -1.39 -4.96 14.76
C ILE A 74 -2.09 -6.18 14.17
N GLU A 75 -2.92 -6.81 14.99
CA GLU A 75 -3.57 -8.06 14.67
C GLU A 75 -4.88 -7.84 13.90
N GLU A 76 -5.36 -8.87 13.23
CA GLU A 76 -6.63 -8.89 12.50
C GLU A 76 -7.79 -8.32 13.31
N LYS A 77 -7.89 -8.70 14.59
CA LYS A 77 -8.95 -8.23 15.49
C LYS A 77 -8.94 -6.70 15.62
N GLN A 78 -7.78 -6.10 15.82
CA GLN A 78 -7.64 -4.64 15.92
C GLN A 78 -8.01 -3.93 14.62
N ILE A 79 -7.68 -4.54 13.46
CA ILE A 79 -8.06 -4.02 12.15
C ILE A 79 -9.57 -4.08 11.96
N THR A 80 -10.17 -5.24 12.23
CA THR A 80 -11.61 -5.50 11.98
C THR A 80 -12.54 -4.79 12.96
N GLU A 81 -12.12 -4.58 14.20
CA GLU A 81 -12.87 -3.83 15.21
C GLU A 81 -12.75 -2.31 15.03
N SER A 82 -11.75 -1.83 14.28
CA SER A 82 -11.63 -0.42 13.90
C SER A 82 -12.58 -0.06 12.75
N ARG A 83 -12.71 1.23 12.44
CA ARG A 83 -13.44 1.65 11.22
C ARG A 83 -12.76 1.14 9.96
N ALA A 84 -11.42 1.04 9.97
CA ALA A 84 -10.55 0.61 8.88
C ALA A 84 -10.81 1.35 7.55
N LEU A 85 -11.20 2.63 7.62
CA LEU A 85 -11.47 3.46 6.44
C LEU A 85 -10.19 4.10 5.89
N ASN A 86 -9.24 4.42 6.78
CA ASN A 86 -7.93 4.94 6.43
C ASN A 86 -6.86 4.47 7.43
N LEU A 87 -5.59 4.73 7.13
CA LEU A 87 -4.48 4.29 7.96
C LEU A 87 -4.52 4.85 9.39
N GLN A 88 -5.11 6.03 9.61
CA GLN A 88 -5.23 6.62 10.95
C GLN A 88 -6.05 5.72 11.89
N ASP A 89 -7.10 5.09 11.38
CA ASP A 89 -7.99 4.26 12.18
C ASP A 89 -7.29 3.04 12.79
N VAL A 90 -6.27 2.52 12.13
CA VAL A 90 -5.56 1.30 12.52
C VAL A 90 -4.23 1.60 13.18
N LEU A 91 -3.46 2.57 12.64
CA LEU A 91 -2.14 2.91 13.16
C LEU A 91 -2.17 3.59 14.53
N GLN A 92 -3.34 4.03 15.02
CA GLN A 92 -3.49 4.50 16.40
C GLN A 92 -3.13 3.45 17.44
N PHE A 93 -3.17 2.17 17.10
CA PHE A 93 -2.75 1.06 17.95
C PHE A 93 -1.22 0.85 17.98
N ALA A 94 -0.46 1.64 17.21
CA ALA A 94 0.99 1.54 17.12
C ALA A 94 1.69 2.71 17.83
N PRO A 95 2.08 2.59 19.12
CA PRO A 95 2.75 3.66 19.86
C PRO A 95 3.99 4.18 19.11
N GLY A 96 4.10 5.52 19.01
CA GLY A 96 5.19 6.18 18.29
C GLY A 96 5.06 6.19 16.77
N VAL A 97 3.94 5.72 16.24
CA VAL A 97 3.53 5.83 14.83
C VAL A 97 2.37 6.81 14.76
N ARG A 98 2.42 7.75 13.84
CA ARG A 98 1.35 8.71 13.62
C ARG A 98 1.06 8.79 12.13
N PHE A 99 -0.19 8.57 11.78
CA PHE A 99 -0.75 8.96 10.49
C PHE A 99 -1.77 10.07 10.74
N GLN A 100 -1.65 11.17 10.05
CA GLN A 100 -2.61 12.26 10.07
C GLN A 100 -3.16 12.44 8.67
N SER A 101 -4.41 12.05 8.49
CA SER A 101 -5.15 12.26 7.24
C SER A 101 -5.21 13.74 6.91
N ARG A 102 -5.01 14.06 5.64
CA ARG A 102 -5.24 15.38 5.07
C ARG A 102 -6.67 15.46 4.57
N PHE A 103 -7.44 16.40 5.07
CA PHE A 103 -8.84 16.62 4.67
C PHE A 103 -9.73 15.39 4.83
N GLY A 104 -9.40 14.44 5.72
CA GLY A 104 -10.15 13.21 5.90
C GLY A 104 -9.92 12.12 4.86
N ALA A 105 -8.99 12.32 3.94
CA ALA A 105 -8.63 11.42 2.85
C ALA A 105 -7.57 10.37 3.25
N ASP A 106 -7.20 9.48 2.32
CA ASP A 106 -6.08 8.56 2.50
C ASP A 106 -4.73 9.27 2.32
N GLU A 107 -4.71 10.39 1.58
CA GLU A 107 -3.55 11.27 1.55
C GLU A 107 -3.32 11.83 2.95
N GLY A 108 -2.12 11.72 3.48
CA GLY A 108 -1.84 12.16 4.83
C GLY A 108 -0.36 12.26 5.14
N GLN A 109 -0.06 12.75 6.34
CA GLN A 109 1.29 12.81 6.87
C GLN A 109 1.57 11.57 7.72
N PHE A 110 2.66 10.89 7.42
CA PHE A 110 3.07 9.69 8.11
C PHE A 110 4.39 9.88 8.84
N GLN A 111 4.46 9.44 10.10
CA GLN A 111 5.60 9.64 10.97
C GLN A 111 5.85 8.41 11.84
N ILE A 112 7.11 8.04 12.02
CA ILE A 112 7.55 7.11 13.05
C ILE A 112 8.60 7.84 13.89
N ARG A 113 8.36 7.95 15.21
CA ARG A 113 9.27 8.65 16.17
C ARG A 113 9.68 10.05 15.72
N GLY A 114 8.76 10.80 15.09
CA GLY A 114 9.01 12.17 14.63
C GLY A 114 9.78 12.30 13.32
N THR A 115 10.09 11.21 12.63
CA THR A 115 10.63 11.28 11.26
C THR A 115 9.59 11.82 10.29
N SER A 116 10.03 12.38 9.17
CA SER A 116 9.15 12.92 8.12
C SER A 116 8.29 14.14 8.52
N LEU A 117 8.62 14.85 9.61
CA LEU A 117 7.89 16.04 10.05
C LEU A 117 7.83 17.18 9.02
N ARG A 118 8.82 17.27 8.12
CA ARG A 118 8.87 18.30 7.08
C ARG A 118 8.11 17.92 5.80
N ASN A 119 7.72 16.66 5.64
CA ASN A 119 7.14 16.15 4.41
C ASN A 119 5.61 16.10 4.54
N ASN A 120 4.93 17.13 4.11
CA ASN A 120 3.47 17.20 4.19
C ASN A 120 2.77 16.25 3.19
N PHE A 121 3.42 15.90 2.06
CA PHE A 121 2.79 15.17 0.96
C PHE A 121 3.70 14.14 0.27
N HIS A 122 4.96 14.02 0.70
CA HIS A 122 5.92 13.11 0.09
C HIS A 122 6.43 12.14 1.14
N HIS A 123 6.05 10.88 0.99
CA HIS A 123 6.40 9.83 1.93
C HIS A 123 7.77 9.27 1.59
N ARG A 124 8.79 9.78 2.28
CA ARG A 124 10.16 9.28 2.26
C ARG A 124 10.65 9.11 3.69
N GLY A 125 11.54 8.15 3.90
CA GLY A 125 12.10 7.84 5.23
C GLY A 125 11.34 6.77 5.99
N ILE A 126 10.24 6.24 5.43
CA ILE A 126 9.50 5.09 5.94
C ILE A 126 9.14 4.21 4.74
N ASN A 127 9.58 2.97 4.76
CA ASN A 127 9.25 2.03 3.69
C ASN A 127 7.92 1.34 3.94
N ILE A 128 7.08 1.32 2.91
CA ILE A 128 5.86 0.53 2.88
C ILE A 128 6.15 -0.80 2.19
N LEU A 129 5.64 -1.87 2.76
CA LEU A 129 5.81 -3.22 2.25
C LEU A 129 4.45 -3.90 2.18
N ILE A 130 4.26 -4.75 1.18
CA ILE A 130 3.16 -5.70 1.11
C ILE A 130 3.77 -7.10 1.04
N ASN A 131 3.51 -7.92 2.03
CA ASN A 131 4.12 -9.25 2.19
C ASN A 131 5.66 -9.22 2.13
N GLY A 132 6.26 -8.24 2.80
CA GLY A 132 7.71 -8.05 2.82
C GLY A 132 8.32 -7.42 1.56
N ILE A 133 7.51 -7.19 0.52
CA ILE A 133 7.95 -6.64 -0.77
C ILE A 133 7.76 -5.12 -0.75
N PHE A 134 8.79 -4.38 -1.14
CA PHE A 134 8.70 -2.93 -1.22
C PHE A 134 7.51 -2.46 -2.06
N PHE A 135 6.73 -1.53 -1.50
CA PHE A 135 5.56 -0.93 -2.11
C PHE A 135 5.79 0.57 -2.32
N GLY A 136 6.10 0.95 -3.56
CA GLY A 136 6.40 2.32 -3.93
C GLY A 136 7.19 2.40 -5.25
N ASP A 137 7.59 3.60 -5.58
CA ASP A 137 8.41 3.89 -6.75
C ASP A 137 9.88 3.54 -6.51
N ALA A 138 10.64 3.26 -7.57
CA ALA A 138 12.04 2.87 -7.45
C ALA A 138 12.92 3.94 -6.77
N ASP A 139 12.47 5.20 -6.73
CA ASP A 139 13.14 6.31 -6.06
C ASP A 139 12.80 6.42 -4.55
N GLY A 140 12.03 5.48 -4.02
CA GLY A 140 11.66 5.42 -2.60
C GLY A 140 10.42 6.22 -2.22
N PHE A 141 9.69 6.77 -3.18
CA PHE A 141 8.40 7.40 -2.93
C PHE A 141 7.29 6.35 -2.78
N SER A 142 6.39 6.52 -1.83
CA SER A 142 5.25 5.62 -1.63
C SER A 142 3.96 6.41 -1.42
N ASP A 143 2.87 5.92 -2.01
CA ASP A 143 1.50 6.40 -1.80
C ASP A 143 0.70 5.35 -1.01
N PHE A 144 -0.20 5.78 -0.12
CA PHE A 144 -0.99 4.89 0.73
C PHE A 144 -2.42 4.68 0.25
N GLU A 145 -2.88 5.45 -0.70
CA GLU A 145 -4.28 5.54 -1.12
C GLU A 145 -4.83 4.21 -1.65
N SER A 146 -3.94 3.33 -2.12
CA SER A 146 -4.30 2.00 -2.62
C SER A 146 -4.43 0.93 -1.54
N ILE A 147 -4.04 1.20 -0.30
CA ILE A 147 -4.05 0.22 0.78
C ILE A 147 -5.48 0.01 1.29
N ASP A 148 -6.00 -1.20 1.14
CA ASP A 148 -7.26 -1.66 1.72
C ASP A 148 -6.97 -2.43 3.01
N LEU A 149 -7.16 -1.79 4.15
CA LEU A 149 -6.80 -2.34 5.46
C LEU A 149 -7.48 -3.68 5.75
N LEU A 150 -8.70 -3.88 5.29
CA LEU A 150 -9.47 -5.11 5.53
C LEU A 150 -9.00 -6.31 4.68
N ALA A 151 -8.14 -6.07 3.68
CA ALA A 151 -7.53 -7.15 2.89
C ALA A 151 -6.30 -7.78 3.56
N TYR A 152 -5.87 -7.22 4.71
CA TYR A 152 -4.68 -7.68 5.41
C TYR A 152 -5.05 -8.42 6.70
N GLU A 153 -4.27 -9.45 6.99
CA GLU A 153 -4.38 -10.27 8.20
C GLU A 153 -3.74 -9.57 9.40
N ARG A 154 -2.61 -8.92 9.15
CA ARG A 154 -1.83 -8.22 10.17
C ARG A 154 -0.99 -7.10 9.57
N ILE A 155 -0.56 -6.18 10.44
CA ILE A 155 0.36 -5.10 10.08
C ILE A 155 1.55 -5.15 11.04
N GLU A 156 2.75 -5.22 10.49
CA GLU A 156 3.99 -5.27 11.23
C GLU A 156 4.72 -3.94 11.11
N VAL A 157 5.09 -3.33 12.23
CA VAL A 157 5.80 -2.05 12.26
C VAL A 157 7.21 -2.25 12.79
N TYR A 158 8.21 -1.99 11.95
CA TYR A 158 9.63 -2.07 12.27
C TYR A 158 10.18 -0.66 12.43
N LYS A 159 10.68 -0.31 13.63
CA LYS A 159 11.12 1.04 13.95
C LYS A 159 12.66 1.17 13.89
N GLY A 160 13.12 2.24 13.23
CA GLY A 160 14.54 2.57 13.13
C GLY A 160 15.38 1.46 12.48
N ALA A 161 16.51 1.09 13.08
CA ALA A 161 17.46 0.11 12.54
C ALA A 161 16.87 -1.29 12.30
N ASN A 162 15.71 -1.63 12.88
CA ASN A 162 15.02 -2.89 12.62
C ASN A 162 14.46 -3.00 11.20
N ALA A 163 14.38 -1.89 10.49
CA ALA A 163 13.99 -1.85 9.09
C ALA A 163 15.15 -2.05 8.10
N LEU A 164 16.38 -2.29 8.57
CA LEU A 164 17.58 -2.39 7.72
C LEU A 164 17.38 -3.35 6.54
N ARG A 165 16.81 -4.52 6.75
CA ARG A 165 16.54 -5.52 5.70
C ARG A 165 15.47 -5.08 4.69
N TYR A 166 14.67 -4.06 5.01
CA TYR A 166 13.51 -3.66 4.19
C TYR A 166 13.79 -2.51 3.21
N GLY A 167 15.02 -2.09 3.08
CA GLY A 167 15.44 -1.16 2.03
C GLY A 167 16.06 0.13 2.55
N ALA A 168 16.74 0.83 1.65
CA ALA A 168 17.15 2.20 1.87
C ALA A 168 15.93 3.11 2.17
N ASN A 169 16.19 4.33 2.62
CA ASN A 169 15.12 5.29 2.92
C ASN A 169 14.19 4.87 4.07
N SER A 170 14.70 4.07 5.02
CA SER A 170 13.96 3.56 6.19
C SER A 170 14.44 4.17 7.52
N ILE A 171 14.82 5.45 7.52
CA ILE A 171 15.31 6.16 8.73
C ILE A 171 14.29 6.08 9.87
N GLY A 172 12.99 6.24 9.57
CA GLY A 172 11.90 6.06 10.53
C GLY A 172 11.58 4.60 10.80
N GLY A 173 11.74 3.76 9.80
CA GLY A 173 11.36 2.36 9.87
C GLY A 173 10.69 1.84 8.62
N ALA A 174 9.98 0.71 8.78
CA ALA A 174 9.16 0.11 7.73
C ALA A 174 7.83 -0.38 8.29
N ILE A 175 6.80 -0.40 7.44
CA ILE A 175 5.51 -1.00 7.75
C ILE A 175 5.22 -2.07 6.71
N ASN A 176 4.93 -3.28 7.17
CA ASN A 176 4.60 -4.42 6.34
C ASN A 176 3.12 -4.79 6.51
N PHE A 177 2.38 -4.73 5.43
CA PHE A 177 0.99 -5.19 5.35
C PHE A 177 1.00 -6.63 4.85
N VAL A 178 0.61 -7.57 5.69
CA VAL A 178 0.58 -9.00 5.35
C VAL A 178 -0.81 -9.37 4.85
N PRO A 179 -0.96 -9.75 3.56
CA PRO A 179 -2.25 -10.08 2.98
C PRO A 179 -2.87 -11.32 3.59
N ARG A 180 -4.20 -11.38 3.65
CA ARG A 180 -4.94 -12.61 3.92
C ARG A 180 -4.69 -13.62 2.79
N THR A 181 -4.74 -14.88 3.13
CA THR A 181 -4.66 -16.01 2.20
C THR A 181 -5.89 -16.91 2.37
N GLY A 182 -6.02 -17.96 1.58
CA GLY A 182 -7.08 -18.96 1.77
C GLY A 182 -6.99 -19.70 3.11
N TYR A 183 -5.82 -19.66 3.76
CA TYR A 183 -5.62 -20.27 5.08
C TYR A 183 -6.11 -19.38 6.24
N SER A 184 -6.07 -18.06 6.08
CA SER A 184 -6.46 -17.11 7.14
C SER A 184 -7.82 -16.46 6.92
N ALA A 185 -8.36 -16.54 5.71
CA ALA A 185 -9.62 -15.87 5.36
C ALA A 185 -10.84 -16.77 5.54
N SER A 186 -11.98 -16.16 5.85
CA SER A 186 -13.27 -16.82 5.80
C SER A 186 -13.70 -17.10 4.36
N THR A 187 -14.46 -18.18 4.15
CA THR A 187 -15.01 -18.54 2.83
C THR A 187 -15.85 -17.41 2.22
N LEU A 188 -16.56 -16.67 3.06
CA LEU A 188 -17.29 -15.45 2.69
C LEU A 188 -17.30 -14.50 3.87
N GLN A 189 -16.89 -13.26 3.63
CA GLN A 189 -17.00 -12.17 4.59
C GLN A 189 -17.60 -10.96 3.89
N MET A 190 -18.58 -10.33 4.52
CA MET A 190 -19.20 -9.09 4.05
C MET A 190 -19.14 -8.05 5.16
N ARG A 191 -18.84 -6.82 4.78
CA ARG A 191 -18.85 -5.67 5.69
C ARG A 191 -19.51 -4.49 5.01
N MET A 192 -20.39 -3.80 5.72
CA MET A 192 -21.03 -2.58 5.27
C MET A 192 -20.97 -1.55 6.39
N LEU A 193 -20.70 -0.32 6.04
CA LEU A 193 -20.65 0.83 6.95
C LEU A 193 -21.40 1.98 6.31
N GLY A 194 -22.20 2.68 7.12
CA GLY A 194 -22.83 3.95 6.79
C GLY A 194 -22.45 5.00 7.81
N GLY A 195 -22.38 6.25 7.41
CA GLY A 195 -21.97 7.34 8.30
C GLY A 195 -22.44 8.72 7.83
N SER A 196 -22.01 9.74 8.57
CA SER A 196 -22.33 11.12 8.27
C SER A 196 -21.73 11.56 6.91
N PHE A 197 -22.28 12.61 6.34
CA PHE A 197 -21.84 13.20 5.07
C PHE A 197 -21.89 12.23 3.88
N GLY A 198 -22.99 11.45 3.81
CA GLY A 198 -23.21 10.51 2.71
C GLY A 198 -22.20 9.36 2.65
N MET A 199 -21.51 9.05 3.75
CA MET A 199 -20.53 7.98 3.78
C MET A 199 -21.20 6.61 3.69
N VAL A 200 -20.78 5.84 2.67
CA VAL A 200 -21.12 4.43 2.48
C VAL A 200 -19.86 3.69 2.11
N SER A 201 -19.60 2.59 2.82
CA SER A 201 -18.46 1.71 2.53
C SER A 201 -18.92 0.27 2.53
N GLY A 202 -18.39 -0.54 1.63
CA GLY A 202 -18.66 -1.97 1.54
C GLY A 202 -17.42 -2.76 1.17
N GLN A 203 -17.33 -3.98 1.70
CA GLN A 203 -16.33 -4.96 1.32
C GLN A 203 -16.97 -6.34 1.25
N VAL A 204 -16.59 -7.08 0.22
CA VAL A 204 -16.87 -8.52 0.11
C VAL A 204 -15.55 -9.22 -0.12
N SER A 205 -15.29 -10.27 0.65
CA SER A 205 -14.10 -11.09 0.46
C SER A 205 -14.41 -12.58 0.60
N SER A 206 -13.59 -13.39 -0.05
CA SER A 206 -13.67 -14.85 -0.03
C SER A 206 -12.26 -15.42 -0.04
N GLY A 207 -12.03 -16.42 0.79
CA GLY A 207 -10.80 -17.20 0.77
C GLY A 207 -11.06 -18.64 1.19
N LYS A 208 -10.30 -19.55 0.60
CA LYS A 208 -10.44 -20.98 0.87
C LYS A 208 -9.20 -21.75 0.45
N VAL A 209 -8.90 -22.78 1.21
CA VAL A 209 -7.98 -23.85 0.82
C VAL A 209 -8.77 -24.91 0.06
N LEU A 210 -8.30 -25.28 -1.13
CA LEU A 210 -8.95 -26.28 -1.98
C LEU A 210 -8.47 -27.68 -1.60
N GLN A 211 -9.23 -28.70 -2.05
CA GLN A 211 -8.86 -30.09 -1.84
C GLN A 211 -7.48 -30.39 -2.44
N PRO A 212 -6.64 -31.12 -1.72
CA PRO A 212 -5.34 -31.54 -2.25
C PRO A 212 -5.49 -32.40 -3.52
N PHE A 213 -4.52 -32.25 -4.41
CA PHE A 213 -4.43 -33.01 -5.66
C PHE A 213 -2.97 -33.45 -5.91
N LYS A 214 -2.72 -34.23 -6.93
CA LYS A 214 -1.37 -34.70 -7.28
C LYS A 214 -0.83 -33.98 -8.50
N VAL A 215 0.42 -33.54 -8.44
CA VAL A 215 1.22 -33.05 -9.57
C VAL A 215 2.43 -33.96 -9.70
N GLY A 216 2.37 -34.89 -10.64
CA GLY A 216 3.33 -36.01 -10.69
C GLY A 216 3.25 -36.86 -9.43
N ASN A 217 4.37 -37.02 -8.74
CA ASN A 217 4.45 -37.75 -7.48
C ASN A 217 4.28 -36.88 -6.23
N MET A 218 4.14 -35.56 -6.38
CA MET A 218 3.99 -34.64 -5.26
C MET A 218 2.53 -34.37 -4.94
N SER A 219 2.21 -34.24 -3.67
CA SER A 219 0.93 -33.65 -3.22
C SER A 219 0.97 -32.15 -3.47
N ALA A 220 -0.11 -31.59 -3.99
CA ALA A 220 -0.28 -30.18 -4.22
C ALA A 220 -1.55 -29.67 -3.53
N THR A 221 -1.49 -28.50 -2.95
CA THR A 221 -2.65 -27.81 -2.35
C THR A 221 -2.72 -26.40 -2.89
N MET A 222 -3.88 -26.01 -3.35
CA MET A 222 -4.12 -24.65 -3.83
C MET A 222 -4.99 -23.90 -2.82
N ASP A 223 -4.71 -22.62 -2.64
CA ASP A 223 -5.57 -21.71 -1.90
C ASP A 223 -5.76 -20.40 -2.67
N TYR A 224 -6.81 -19.69 -2.35
CA TYR A 224 -7.05 -18.36 -2.91
C TYR A 224 -7.62 -17.40 -1.87
N TYR A 225 -7.41 -16.14 -2.12
CA TYR A 225 -8.09 -15.02 -1.46
C TYR A 225 -8.41 -13.94 -2.46
N ILE A 226 -9.62 -13.39 -2.38
CA ILE A 226 -10.06 -12.23 -3.15
C ILE A 226 -10.87 -11.30 -2.26
N SER A 227 -10.64 -10.00 -2.36
CA SER A 227 -11.38 -8.94 -1.69
C SER A 227 -11.68 -7.83 -2.68
N VAL A 228 -12.92 -7.37 -2.69
CA VAL A 228 -13.37 -6.20 -3.43
C VAL A 228 -13.99 -5.24 -2.43
N SER A 229 -13.54 -4.00 -2.42
CA SER A 229 -14.06 -2.96 -1.55
C SER A 229 -14.38 -1.69 -2.31
N GLY A 230 -15.37 -0.95 -1.81
CA GLY A 230 -15.75 0.35 -2.29
C GLY A 230 -16.11 1.28 -1.13
N ASN A 231 -15.76 2.56 -1.28
CA ASN A 231 -16.11 3.61 -0.34
C ASN A 231 -16.49 4.86 -1.11
N ARG A 232 -17.51 5.55 -0.64
CA ARG A 232 -17.90 6.88 -1.11
C ARG A 232 -18.31 7.74 0.07
N GLN A 233 -17.95 9.02 0.03
CA GLN A 233 -18.46 10.05 0.95
C GLN A 233 -18.49 11.41 0.27
N ASP A 234 -19.42 12.27 0.68
CA ASP A 234 -19.52 13.66 0.19
C ASP A 234 -18.57 14.58 0.98
N GLY A 235 -18.28 14.21 2.25
CA GLY A 235 -17.41 14.97 3.13
C GLY A 235 -18.09 16.18 3.79
N TYR A 236 -17.40 16.83 4.73
CA TYR A 236 -17.93 17.93 5.51
C TYR A 236 -17.87 19.28 4.78
N GLN A 237 -16.78 19.51 4.03
CA GLN A 237 -16.54 20.75 3.31
C GLN A 237 -16.94 20.62 1.83
N ASP A 238 -17.28 21.73 1.20
CA ASP A 238 -17.39 21.81 -0.25
C ASP A 238 -16.07 21.35 -0.89
N ASN A 239 -16.17 20.56 -1.96
CA ASN A 239 -15.02 19.96 -2.63
C ASN A 239 -14.21 18.98 -1.75
N SER A 240 -14.89 18.17 -0.92
CA SER A 240 -14.26 17.14 -0.10
C SER A 240 -14.74 15.70 -0.39
N GLN A 241 -15.41 15.51 -1.54
CA GLN A 241 -15.91 14.22 -1.96
C GLN A 241 -14.75 13.21 -2.17
N GLN A 242 -15.01 11.96 -1.80
CA GLN A 242 -14.08 10.85 -1.98
C GLN A 242 -14.81 9.63 -2.53
N ALA A 243 -14.15 8.91 -3.42
CA ALA A 243 -14.58 7.61 -3.90
C ALA A 243 -13.36 6.70 -4.08
N ARG A 244 -13.48 5.44 -3.65
CA ARG A 244 -12.40 4.46 -3.71
C ARG A 244 -12.95 3.11 -4.11
N GLU A 245 -12.24 2.42 -4.98
CA GLU A 245 -12.51 1.04 -5.37
C GLU A 245 -11.20 0.28 -5.32
N ARG A 246 -11.16 -0.88 -4.65
CA ARG A 246 -9.94 -1.67 -4.50
C ARG A 246 -10.23 -3.14 -4.69
N ILE A 247 -9.31 -3.82 -5.34
CA ILE A 247 -9.30 -5.26 -5.51
C ILE A 247 -7.95 -5.76 -4.99
N ASN A 248 -8.00 -6.72 -4.06
CA ASN A 248 -6.84 -7.45 -3.60
C ASN A 248 -7.10 -8.93 -3.80
N ALA A 249 -6.18 -9.61 -4.47
CA ALA A 249 -6.32 -11.04 -4.69
C ALA A 249 -4.96 -11.74 -4.60
N ASN A 250 -4.97 -12.97 -4.16
CA ASN A 250 -3.83 -13.87 -4.31
C ASN A 250 -4.29 -15.31 -4.48
N ILE A 251 -3.43 -16.08 -5.13
CA ILE A 251 -3.58 -17.52 -5.32
C ILE A 251 -2.26 -18.18 -5.00
N GLY A 252 -2.29 -19.18 -4.11
CA GLY A 252 -1.14 -19.96 -3.68
C GLY A 252 -1.21 -21.39 -4.20
N LEU A 253 -0.08 -21.94 -4.57
CA LEU A 253 0.12 -23.35 -4.91
C LEU A 253 1.26 -23.89 -4.04
N GLN A 254 0.91 -24.72 -3.06
CA GLN A 254 1.84 -25.46 -2.25
C GLN A 254 2.19 -26.77 -2.97
N LEU A 255 3.48 -27.06 -3.17
CA LEU A 255 3.98 -28.27 -3.79
C LEU A 255 4.79 -29.08 -2.75
N GLY A 256 4.24 -30.22 -2.32
CA GLY A 256 4.78 -30.95 -1.17
C GLY A 256 4.77 -30.06 0.08
N ASN A 257 5.78 -30.26 0.95
CA ASN A 257 5.89 -29.51 2.22
C ASN A 257 6.91 -28.37 2.16
N HIS A 258 7.61 -28.20 1.03
CA HIS A 258 8.81 -27.36 0.99
C HIS A 258 8.75 -26.25 -0.05
N GLN A 259 7.79 -26.28 -0.98
CA GLN A 259 7.73 -25.28 -2.05
C GLN A 259 6.37 -24.62 -2.11
N GLU A 260 6.37 -23.30 -2.31
CA GLU A 260 5.16 -22.52 -2.56
C GLU A 260 5.40 -21.53 -3.69
N ILE A 261 4.42 -21.42 -4.58
CA ILE A 261 4.31 -20.33 -5.56
C ILE A 261 3.05 -19.57 -5.24
N ARG A 262 3.15 -18.24 -5.05
CA ARG A 262 1.98 -17.40 -4.79
C ARG A 262 2.00 -16.18 -5.69
N ALA A 263 0.92 -15.99 -6.45
CA ALA A 263 0.69 -14.80 -7.25
C ALA A 263 -0.19 -13.80 -6.47
N TYR A 264 0.17 -12.53 -6.54
CA TYR A 264 -0.56 -11.41 -5.93
C TYR A 264 -1.02 -10.44 -6.99
N PHE A 265 -2.22 -9.93 -6.83
CA PHE A 265 -2.78 -8.88 -7.65
C PHE A 265 -3.39 -7.79 -6.76
N LEU A 266 -3.11 -6.53 -7.06
CA LEU A 266 -3.72 -5.37 -6.43
C LEU A 266 -4.11 -4.37 -7.50
N GLN A 267 -5.34 -3.88 -7.42
CA GLN A 267 -5.83 -2.74 -8.19
C GLN A 267 -6.52 -1.76 -7.26
N ALA A 268 -6.26 -0.47 -7.47
CA ALA A 268 -6.94 0.59 -6.76
C ALA A 268 -7.29 1.74 -7.70
N ASN A 269 -8.52 2.26 -7.58
CA ASN A 269 -8.99 3.49 -8.19
C ASN A 269 -9.42 4.41 -7.05
N VAL A 270 -8.81 5.57 -6.96
CA VAL A 270 -9.08 6.56 -5.91
C VAL A 270 -9.37 7.91 -6.56
N ALA A 271 -10.45 8.53 -6.15
CA ALA A 271 -10.82 9.88 -6.55
C ALA A 271 -11.07 10.70 -5.29
N GLU A 272 -10.27 11.71 -5.07
CA GLU A 272 -10.36 12.59 -3.92
C GLU A 272 -10.45 14.03 -4.36
N ARG A 273 -11.39 14.78 -3.80
CA ARG A 273 -11.48 16.23 -3.91
C ARG A 273 -10.68 16.86 -2.76
N ILE A 274 -10.11 18.03 -3.01
CA ILE A 274 -9.28 18.74 -2.05
C ILE A 274 -9.96 20.05 -1.69
N PRO A 275 -10.60 20.17 -0.51
CA PRO A 275 -11.35 21.35 -0.11
C PRO A 275 -10.45 22.57 0.16
N GLY A 276 -9.20 22.34 0.53
CA GLY A 276 -8.28 23.41 0.94
C GLY A 276 -8.45 23.86 2.39
N SER A 277 -7.46 24.61 2.86
CA SER A 277 -7.48 25.18 4.21
C SER A 277 -8.27 26.48 4.24
N LEU A 278 -9.05 26.67 5.28
CA LEU A 278 -9.78 27.93 5.54
C LEU A 278 -8.89 28.91 6.30
N THR A 279 -8.98 30.18 5.98
CA THR A 279 -8.48 31.25 6.86
C THR A 279 -9.38 31.36 8.09
N THR A 280 -8.90 32.03 9.14
CA THR A 280 -9.70 32.27 10.35
C THR A 280 -11.02 32.97 10.03
N GLY A 281 -11.01 33.99 9.15
CA GLY A 281 -12.23 34.68 8.72
C GLY A 281 -13.21 33.76 8.00
N GLN A 282 -12.74 32.94 7.06
CA GLN A 282 -13.56 31.96 6.35
C GLN A 282 -14.16 30.91 7.30
N LEU A 283 -13.38 30.46 8.30
CA LEU A 283 -13.84 29.50 9.31
C LEU A 283 -15.03 30.04 10.12
N PHE A 284 -15.00 31.34 10.47
CA PHE A 284 -16.08 31.98 11.19
C PHE A 284 -17.29 32.32 10.32
N GLN A 285 -17.09 32.55 9.01
CA GLN A 285 -18.19 32.80 8.07
C GLN A 285 -18.98 31.55 7.71
N ASN A 286 -18.25 30.52 7.23
CA ASN A 286 -18.83 29.24 6.86
C ASN A 286 -17.77 28.13 6.91
N ARG A 287 -17.87 27.23 7.87
CA ARG A 287 -16.94 26.13 8.05
C ARG A 287 -17.00 25.08 6.95
N GLN A 288 -18.08 25.06 6.18
CA GLN A 288 -18.29 24.08 5.11
C GLN A 288 -17.76 24.56 3.76
N GLN A 289 -17.44 25.82 3.59
CA GLN A 289 -16.94 26.33 2.32
C GLN A 289 -15.60 25.72 1.92
N ALA A 290 -15.32 25.66 0.61
CA ALA A 290 -13.99 25.33 0.11
C ALA A 290 -13.02 26.50 0.37
N GLY A 291 -11.81 26.16 0.80
CA GLY A 291 -10.71 27.10 1.03
C GLY A 291 -9.86 27.32 -0.23
N GLY A 292 -8.67 27.86 -0.02
CA GLY A 292 -7.63 27.97 -1.07
C GLY A 292 -7.63 29.29 -1.83
N GLN A 293 -8.52 30.24 -1.53
CA GLN A 293 -8.45 31.59 -2.11
C GLN A 293 -7.18 32.32 -1.69
N SER A 294 -6.51 32.95 -2.64
CA SER A 294 -5.46 33.90 -2.32
C SER A 294 -6.04 35.12 -1.62
N PRO A 295 -5.37 35.70 -0.62
CA PRO A 295 -5.78 36.96 0.00
C PRO A 295 -6.00 38.09 -1.06
N PRO A 296 -6.95 38.99 -0.87
CA PRO A 296 -7.12 40.13 -1.75
C PRO A 296 -5.80 40.92 -1.91
N GLY A 297 -5.48 41.32 -3.14
CA GLY A 297 -4.24 42.04 -3.43
C GLY A 297 -2.98 41.19 -3.63
N THR A 298 -3.06 39.88 -3.47
CA THR A 298 -1.97 38.98 -3.87
C THR A 298 -1.94 38.82 -5.38
N PRO A 299 -0.82 39.08 -6.07
CA PRO A 299 -0.72 38.79 -7.50
C PRO A 299 -1.12 37.37 -7.80
N PRO A 300 -1.83 37.08 -8.88
CA PRO A 300 -2.20 35.72 -9.25
C PRO A 300 -0.92 34.96 -9.65
N PHE A 301 -0.32 34.26 -8.70
CA PHE A 301 0.78 33.37 -9.01
C PHE A 301 0.31 32.14 -9.81
N PHE A 302 -1.02 31.92 -9.87
CA PHE A 302 -1.64 30.77 -10.52
C PHE A 302 -2.79 31.24 -11.41
N ALA A 303 -3.02 30.56 -12.52
CA ALA A 303 -4.09 30.89 -13.45
C ALA A 303 -5.49 30.69 -12.86
N CYS A 304 -5.64 29.82 -11.85
CA CYS A 304 -6.85 29.75 -11.03
C CYS A 304 -6.61 30.41 -9.68
N ASN A 305 -7.26 31.58 -9.47
CA ASN A 305 -7.16 32.42 -8.29
C ASN A 305 -8.44 32.36 -7.41
N GLN A 306 -9.19 31.28 -7.53
CA GLN A 306 -10.45 31.11 -6.83
C GLN A 306 -10.32 29.99 -5.77
N ASN A 307 -11.41 29.65 -5.09
CA ASN A 307 -11.39 28.56 -4.15
C ASN A 307 -11.14 27.19 -4.83
N ASN A 308 -10.78 26.20 -4.06
CA ASN A 308 -10.41 24.88 -4.56
C ASN A 308 -11.56 24.18 -5.33
N GLN A 309 -12.81 24.51 -5.03
CA GLN A 309 -13.96 23.96 -5.74
C GLN A 309 -14.01 24.47 -7.18
N VAL A 310 -13.88 25.78 -7.40
CA VAL A 310 -13.88 26.39 -8.75
C VAL A 310 -12.64 25.96 -9.52
N CYS A 311 -11.50 25.88 -8.85
CA CYS A 311 -10.24 25.40 -9.44
C CYS A 311 -10.20 23.88 -9.62
N ASN A 312 -11.27 23.17 -9.24
CA ASN A 312 -11.42 21.72 -9.38
C ASN A 312 -10.28 20.93 -8.74
N TYR A 313 -9.78 21.39 -7.58
CA TYR A 313 -8.66 20.71 -6.92
C TYR A 313 -9.06 19.30 -6.48
N GLY A 314 -8.21 18.35 -6.81
CA GLY A 314 -8.44 16.95 -6.52
C GLY A 314 -7.23 16.10 -6.82
N ARG A 315 -7.36 14.81 -6.55
CA ARG A 315 -6.38 13.79 -6.86
C ARG A 315 -7.10 12.54 -7.34
N TYR A 316 -6.73 12.08 -8.51
CA TYR A 316 -7.20 10.84 -9.11
C TYR A 316 -6.01 9.91 -9.24
N TYR A 317 -6.10 8.77 -8.60
CA TYR A 317 -5.04 7.81 -8.48
C TYR A 317 -5.51 6.45 -8.97
N ASN A 318 -4.75 5.84 -9.87
CA ASN A 318 -4.96 4.47 -10.32
C ASN A 318 -3.66 3.70 -10.13
N LEU A 319 -3.73 2.52 -9.53
CA LEU A 319 -2.61 1.60 -9.36
C LEU A 319 -3.02 0.21 -9.80
N GLN A 320 -2.13 -0.43 -10.53
CA GLN A 320 -2.16 -1.87 -10.79
C GLN A 320 -0.81 -2.47 -10.39
N ARG A 321 -0.84 -3.56 -9.65
CA ARG A 321 0.37 -4.26 -9.21
C ARG A 321 0.18 -5.76 -9.29
N ILE A 322 1.21 -6.44 -9.80
CA ILE A 322 1.31 -7.89 -9.85
C ILE A 322 2.64 -8.28 -9.23
N GLY A 323 2.64 -9.34 -8.41
CA GLY A 323 3.84 -9.94 -7.85
C GLY A 323 3.73 -11.46 -7.83
N ILE A 324 4.83 -12.14 -7.93
CA ILE A 324 4.90 -13.61 -7.79
C ILE A 324 5.96 -13.91 -6.75
N ALA A 325 5.60 -14.67 -5.71
CA ALA A 325 6.55 -15.16 -4.72
C ALA A 325 6.78 -16.66 -4.93
N TYR A 326 8.03 -17.05 -5.06
CA TYR A 326 8.45 -18.44 -5.02
C TYR A 326 9.28 -18.66 -3.75
N HIS A 327 8.84 -19.59 -2.92
CA HIS A 327 9.51 -20.03 -1.70
C HIS A 327 9.95 -21.48 -1.86
N ASN A 328 11.18 -21.79 -1.43
CA ASN A 328 11.68 -23.16 -1.43
C ASN A 328 12.56 -23.42 -0.21
N GLU A 329 12.10 -24.30 0.68
CA GLU A 329 12.88 -24.86 1.77
C GLU A 329 13.66 -26.07 1.21
N PHE A 330 14.92 -25.86 0.85
CA PHE A 330 15.77 -26.88 0.21
C PHE A 330 16.54 -27.74 1.24
N ALA A 331 16.58 -27.32 2.51
CA ALA A 331 17.14 -28.05 3.64
C ALA A 331 16.41 -27.63 4.93
N PRO A 332 16.45 -28.45 6.00
CA PRO A 332 15.83 -28.11 7.27
C PRO A 332 16.25 -26.71 7.77
N ASN A 333 15.29 -25.85 8.05
CA ASN A 333 15.48 -24.47 8.49
C ASN A 333 16.26 -23.56 7.53
N GLN A 334 16.36 -23.95 6.25
CA GLN A 334 17.02 -23.16 5.22
C GLN A 334 16.10 -23.01 4.00
N TYR A 335 15.80 -21.77 3.64
CA TYR A 335 14.99 -21.50 2.48
C TYR A 335 15.49 -20.27 1.70
N PHE A 336 15.07 -20.20 0.47
CA PHE A 336 15.17 -18.97 -0.30
C PHE A 336 13.80 -18.55 -0.85
N GLU A 337 13.69 -17.27 -1.11
CA GLU A 337 12.53 -16.68 -1.77
C GLU A 337 12.98 -15.81 -2.93
N ILE A 338 12.21 -15.85 -4.01
CA ILE A 338 12.37 -15.00 -5.19
C ILE A 338 11.03 -14.32 -5.46
N ILE A 339 11.02 -12.99 -5.46
CA ILE A 339 9.77 -12.24 -5.50
C ILE A 339 9.86 -11.11 -6.54
N PRO A 340 9.70 -11.37 -7.84
CA PRO A 340 9.53 -10.33 -8.85
C PRO A 340 8.18 -9.64 -8.71
N TYR A 341 8.15 -8.34 -9.03
CA TYR A 341 6.92 -7.56 -9.13
C TYR A 341 6.97 -6.52 -10.24
N PHE A 342 5.79 -6.14 -10.69
CA PHE A 342 5.55 -5.02 -11.59
C PHE A 342 4.43 -4.14 -11.04
N SER A 343 4.54 -2.82 -11.18
CA SER A 343 3.45 -1.88 -10.91
C SER A 343 3.38 -0.78 -11.95
N ASN A 344 2.15 -0.43 -12.31
CA ASN A 344 1.82 0.76 -13.09
C ASN A 344 0.93 1.67 -12.23
N GLN A 345 1.30 2.94 -12.15
CA GLN A 345 0.58 3.95 -11.40
C GLN A 345 0.31 5.14 -12.31
N TYR A 346 -0.92 5.63 -12.27
CA TYR A 346 -1.32 6.86 -12.94
C TYR A 346 -1.92 7.83 -11.94
N VAL A 347 -1.50 9.10 -12.01
CA VAL A 347 -2.01 10.20 -11.18
C VAL A 347 -2.44 11.35 -12.07
N ASP A 348 -3.68 11.85 -11.90
CA ASP A 348 -4.15 13.13 -12.43
C ASP A 348 -4.49 14.02 -11.23
N HIS A 349 -3.69 15.07 -11.02
CA HIS A 349 -3.72 15.88 -9.81
C HIS A 349 -3.90 17.37 -10.16
N PRO A 350 -5.14 17.80 -10.42
CA PRO A 350 -5.47 19.22 -10.56
C PRO A 350 -5.34 19.93 -9.21
N ILE A 351 -4.37 20.82 -9.13
CA ILE A 351 -4.13 21.77 -8.04
C ILE A 351 -3.86 23.14 -8.68
N PHE A 352 -3.00 23.99 -8.12
CA PHE A 352 -2.60 25.25 -8.76
C PHE A 352 -2.07 25.08 -10.19
N GLN A 353 -1.67 23.89 -10.55
CA GLN A 353 -1.42 23.37 -11.90
C GLN A 353 -2.01 21.95 -12.00
N THR A 354 -2.29 21.45 -13.20
CA THR A 354 -2.68 20.06 -13.37
C THR A 354 -1.43 19.21 -13.61
N ILE A 355 -1.18 18.25 -12.72
CA ILE A 355 -0.06 17.30 -12.82
C ILE A 355 -0.63 15.98 -13.30
N ARG A 356 -0.12 15.46 -14.42
CA ARG A 356 -0.36 14.09 -14.90
C ARG A 356 0.92 13.31 -14.82
N GLN A 357 0.87 12.19 -14.15
CA GLN A 357 2.05 11.36 -13.90
C GLN A 357 1.74 9.90 -14.14
N GLU A 358 2.66 9.24 -14.80
CA GLU A 358 2.66 7.79 -14.99
C GLU A 358 4.00 7.24 -14.47
N ASN A 359 3.92 6.25 -13.59
CA ASN A 359 5.07 5.54 -13.04
C ASN A 359 4.96 4.07 -13.38
N ASN A 360 5.99 3.53 -14.03
CA ASN A 360 6.13 2.11 -14.28
C ASN A 360 7.33 1.60 -13.48
N ASN A 361 7.10 0.65 -12.58
CA ASN A 361 8.14 0.09 -11.75
C ASN A 361 8.20 -1.43 -11.92
N VAL A 362 9.41 -1.95 -12.05
CA VAL A 362 9.73 -3.36 -11.97
C VAL A 362 10.80 -3.56 -10.91
N GLY A 363 10.67 -4.61 -10.14
CA GLY A 363 11.65 -4.92 -9.11
C GLY A 363 11.49 -6.33 -8.60
N GLY A 364 12.26 -6.64 -7.58
CA GLY A 364 12.18 -7.94 -6.93
C GLY A 364 12.97 -7.98 -5.66
N GLU A 365 12.87 -9.12 -5.01
CA GLU A 365 13.69 -9.50 -3.88
C GLU A 365 14.15 -10.94 -4.05
N PHE A 366 15.41 -11.19 -3.83
CA PHE A 366 15.95 -12.50 -3.52
C PHE A 366 16.34 -12.50 -2.05
N ARG A 367 15.85 -13.48 -1.29
CA ARG A 367 16.12 -13.60 0.14
C ARG A 367 16.52 -15.05 0.47
N TYR A 368 17.59 -15.19 1.22
CA TYR A 368 18.02 -16.45 1.82
C TYR A 368 17.91 -16.37 3.34
N VAL A 369 17.39 -17.40 3.96
CA VAL A 369 17.24 -17.53 5.41
C VAL A 369 17.82 -18.86 5.87
N ASN A 370 18.58 -18.80 6.94
CA ASN A 370 19.11 -19.97 7.64
C ASN A 370 18.88 -19.81 9.15
N SER A 371 18.04 -20.66 9.71
CA SER A 371 17.70 -20.67 11.14
C SER A 371 18.27 -21.90 11.87
N ASN A 372 19.36 -22.48 11.35
CA ASN A 372 20.04 -23.57 12.03
C ASN A 372 20.84 -23.07 13.24
N SER A 373 20.93 -23.90 14.25
CA SER A 373 21.73 -23.57 15.43
C SER A 373 23.21 -23.41 15.08
N LEU A 374 23.85 -22.42 15.70
CA LEU A 374 25.29 -22.18 15.63
C LEU A 374 25.89 -22.41 17.02
N PHE A 375 26.89 -23.27 17.09
CA PHE A 375 27.53 -23.70 18.40
C PHE A 375 26.50 -24.20 19.44
N GLY A 376 25.44 -24.88 19.00
CA GLY A 376 24.37 -25.38 19.87
C GLY A 376 23.44 -24.28 20.44
N LYS A 377 23.50 -23.08 19.92
CA LYS A 377 22.64 -21.92 20.26
C LYS A 377 21.73 -21.56 19.09
N ASN A 378 20.59 -20.95 19.38
CA ASN A 378 19.72 -20.46 18.31
C ASN A 378 20.44 -19.38 17.51
N ASN A 379 20.31 -19.48 16.21
CA ASN A 379 20.84 -18.52 15.27
C ASN A 379 19.84 -18.28 14.14
N SER A 380 19.79 -17.04 13.64
CA SER A 380 18.95 -16.68 12.50
C SER A 380 19.72 -15.75 11.58
N PHE A 381 20.18 -16.27 10.46
CA PHE A 381 20.86 -15.51 9.42
C PHE A 381 19.92 -15.22 8.25
N VAL A 382 19.91 -13.99 7.81
CA VAL A 382 19.14 -13.53 6.64
C VAL A 382 20.03 -12.71 5.73
N ALA A 383 20.04 -13.01 4.43
CA ALA A 383 20.71 -12.21 3.42
C ALA A 383 19.79 -11.98 2.24
N GLY A 384 19.91 -10.83 1.56
CA GLY A 384 19.05 -10.55 0.42
C GLY A 384 19.61 -9.53 -0.55
N PHE A 385 18.98 -9.51 -1.73
CA PHE A 385 19.26 -8.62 -2.85
C PHE A 385 17.95 -8.04 -3.40
N GLN A 386 17.89 -6.72 -3.60
CA GLN A 386 16.68 -5.97 -3.95
C GLN A 386 16.93 -5.07 -5.16
N PRO A 387 16.81 -5.56 -6.41
CA PRO A 387 16.86 -4.73 -7.60
C PRO A 387 15.53 -4.01 -7.83
N ARG A 388 15.58 -2.76 -8.28
CA ARG A 388 14.40 -1.98 -8.71
C ARG A 388 14.76 -1.09 -9.90
N TYR A 389 13.83 -0.97 -10.81
CA TYR A 389 13.90 -0.03 -11.92
C TYR A 389 12.56 0.68 -12.07
N GLY A 390 12.59 2.01 -12.18
CA GLY A 390 11.40 2.85 -12.35
C GLY A 390 11.55 3.81 -13.51
N ASN A 391 10.46 4.00 -14.25
CA ASN A 391 10.33 4.99 -15.30
C ASN A 391 9.14 5.89 -14.98
N GLN A 392 9.41 7.17 -14.69
CA GLN A 392 8.43 8.18 -14.40
C GLN A 392 8.28 9.12 -15.59
N ARG A 393 7.04 9.39 -16.00
CA ARG A 393 6.68 10.43 -16.95
C ARG A 393 5.69 11.37 -16.28
N GLN A 394 5.99 12.67 -16.28
CA GLN A 394 5.12 13.67 -15.69
C GLN A 394 4.93 14.84 -16.64
N GLN A 395 3.70 15.30 -16.77
CA GLN A 395 3.32 16.51 -17.51
C GLN A 395 2.65 17.48 -16.55
N ARG A 396 2.94 18.77 -16.70
CA ARG A 396 2.30 19.82 -15.94
C ARG A 396 1.63 20.79 -16.88
N PHE A 397 0.42 21.16 -16.54
CA PHE A 397 -0.41 22.07 -17.33
C PHE A 397 -0.90 23.22 -16.46
N VAL A 398 -1.13 24.36 -17.07
CA VAL A 398 -1.85 25.47 -16.41
C VAL A 398 -3.25 24.98 -16.01
N ASN A 399 -3.67 25.26 -14.79
CA ASN A 399 -5.06 25.05 -14.35
C ASN A 399 -5.85 26.35 -14.58
N ILE A 400 -6.78 26.36 -15.53
CA ILE A 400 -7.62 27.50 -15.87
C ILE A 400 -9.02 27.24 -15.34
N ASN A 401 -9.31 27.68 -14.10
CA ASN A 401 -10.62 27.51 -13.46
C ASN A 401 -11.15 26.06 -13.56
N GLY A 402 -10.30 25.09 -13.24
CA GLY A 402 -10.64 23.68 -13.30
C GLY A 402 -10.44 22.99 -14.64
N SER A 403 -10.11 23.74 -15.69
CA SER A 403 -9.82 23.21 -17.02
C SER A 403 -8.31 23.12 -17.28
N ILE A 404 -7.91 22.15 -18.09
CA ILE A 404 -6.50 21.97 -18.50
C ILE A 404 -6.16 23.00 -19.55
N GLY A 405 -5.17 23.86 -19.26
CA GLY A 405 -4.61 24.85 -20.15
C GLY A 405 -3.34 24.38 -20.88
N ALA A 406 -2.44 25.31 -21.16
CA ALA A 406 -1.18 25.03 -21.86
C ALA A 406 -0.27 24.11 -21.06
N LEU A 407 0.50 23.29 -21.77
CA LEU A 407 1.60 22.48 -21.19
C LEU A 407 2.72 23.40 -20.72
N THR A 408 3.15 23.25 -19.48
CA THR A 408 4.23 24.05 -18.86
C THR A 408 5.49 23.25 -18.62
N GLN A 409 5.40 21.94 -18.46
CA GLN A 409 6.57 21.09 -18.23
C GLN A 409 6.31 19.65 -18.68
N ASN A 410 7.31 19.06 -19.35
CA ASN A 410 7.49 17.62 -19.46
C ASN A 410 8.67 17.21 -18.58
N TYR A 411 8.48 16.16 -17.80
CA TYR A 411 9.50 15.56 -16.98
C TYR A 411 9.52 14.06 -17.21
N THR A 412 10.70 13.51 -17.45
CA THR A 412 10.92 12.07 -17.47
C THR A 412 12.08 11.74 -16.55
N ALA A 413 11.95 10.65 -15.79
CA ALA A 413 13.04 10.17 -14.95
C ALA A 413 13.12 8.65 -15.01
N LYS A 414 14.34 8.15 -15.06
CA LYS A 414 14.67 6.73 -14.91
C LYS A 414 15.45 6.56 -13.63
N THR A 415 15.03 5.64 -12.80
CA THR A 415 15.67 5.33 -11.51
C THR A 415 16.05 3.86 -11.50
N THR A 416 17.30 3.57 -11.18
CA THR A 416 17.82 2.22 -10.93
C THR A 416 18.25 2.15 -9.47
N TYR A 417 17.85 1.11 -8.78
CA TYR A 417 18.20 0.88 -7.40
C TYR A 417 18.67 -0.57 -7.21
N PHE A 418 19.72 -0.74 -6.41
CA PHE A 418 20.19 -2.03 -5.93
C PHE A 418 20.43 -1.94 -4.43
N GLY A 419 19.88 -2.90 -3.68
CA GLY A 419 20.15 -3.06 -2.26
C GLY A 419 20.64 -4.47 -1.97
N MET A 420 21.70 -4.60 -1.18
CA MET A 420 22.19 -5.86 -0.64
C MET A 420 22.24 -5.76 0.87
N TYR A 421 21.82 -6.79 1.57
CA TYR A 421 21.86 -6.80 3.03
C TYR A 421 22.18 -8.20 3.56
N ALA A 422 22.74 -8.22 4.76
CA ALA A 422 22.84 -9.41 5.58
C ALA A 422 22.64 -9.02 7.04
N GLU A 423 21.98 -9.88 7.80
CA GLU A 423 21.72 -9.74 9.22
C GLU A 423 21.82 -11.11 9.88
N ASP A 424 22.47 -11.16 11.02
CA ASP A 424 22.60 -12.35 11.85
C ASP A 424 22.15 -12.04 13.27
N ALA A 425 21.29 -12.88 13.84
CA ALA A 425 20.81 -12.80 15.21
C ALA A 425 21.20 -14.09 15.95
N PHE A 426 22.17 -13.98 16.85
CA PHE A 426 22.73 -15.06 17.61
C PHE A 426 22.33 -14.99 19.09
N ASP A 427 21.66 -16.02 19.60
CA ASP A 427 21.30 -16.12 21.02
C ASP A 427 22.50 -16.58 21.83
N ALA A 428 23.33 -15.66 22.33
CA ALA A 428 24.50 -15.97 23.14
C ALA A 428 24.08 -16.64 24.46
N THR A 429 22.96 -16.25 25.04
CA THR A 429 22.27 -16.90 26.16
C THR A 429 20.77 -16.92 25.89
N LYS A 430 19.97 -17.58 26.74
CA LYS A 430 18.49 -17.54 26.64
C LYS A 430 17.89 -16.12 26.78
N ASP A 431 18.61 -15.20 27.39
CA ASP A 431 18.16 -13.84 27.71
C ASP A 431 18.97 -12.77 26.97
N PHE A 432 19.97 -13.15 26.15
CA PHE A 432 20.84 -12.21 25.48
C PHE A 432 21.10 -12.62 24.02
N THR A 433 20.60 -11.81 23.10
CA THR A 433 20.75 -11.97 21.65
C THR A 433 21.66 -10.87 21.10
N ILE A 434 22.65 -11.24 20.30
CA ILE A 434 23.51 -10.33 19.55
C ILE A 434 22.96 -10.24 18.12
N VAL A 435 22.66 -9.04 17.66
CA VAL A 435 22.19 -8.81 16.29
C VAL A 435 23.21 -7.97 15.55
N LEU A 436 23.82 -8.55 14.52
CA LEU A 436 24.78 -7.87 13.64
C LEU A 436 24.21 -7.81 12.24
N GLY A 437 24.37 -6.69 11.58
CA GLY A 437 23.90 -6.57 10.20
C GLY A 437 24.60 -5.47 9.43
N GLY A 438 24.47 -5.55 8.13
CA GLY A 438 24.97 -4.54 7.21
C GLY A 438 24.14 -4.49 5.94
N ARG A 439 24.10 -3.30 5.34
CA ARG A 439 23.41 -3.05 4.09
C ARG A 439 24.24 -2.14 3.21
N TRP A 440 24.28 -2.44 1.93
CA TRP A 440 24.78 -1.57 0.89
C TRP A 440 23.64 -1.23 -0.07
N ASP A 441 23.53 0.05 -0.42
CA ASP A 441 22.52 0.57 -1.33
C ASP A 441 23.18 1.40 -2.42
N TYR A 442 22.73 1.22 -3.65
CA TYR A 442 23.05 2.04 -4.80
C TYR A 442 21.78 2.59 -5.44
N THR A 443 21.76 3.88 -5.73
CA THR A 443 20.69 4.54 -6.49
C THR A 443 21.28 5.37 -7.62
N GLY A 444 20.90 5.07 -8.85
CA GLY A 444 21.17 5.89 -10.01
C GLY A 444 19.91 6.54 -10.54
N ARG A 445 19.92 7.85 -10.79
CA ARG A 445 18.78 8.59 -11.34
C ARG A 445 19.20 9.51 -12.47
N GLN A 446 18.53 9.38 -13.61
CA GLN A 446 18.66 10.26 -14.76
C GLN A 446 17.32 10.93 -15.03
N ALA A 447 17.31 12.24 -15.25
CA ALA A 447 16.09 12.97 -15.54
C ALA A 447 16.28 13.94 -16.70
N THR A 448 15.20 14.12 -17.48
CA THR A 448 15.09 15.16 -18.51
C THR A 448 13.89 16.04 -18.14
N VAL A 449 14.09 17.35 -18.19
CA VAL A 449 13.08 18.36 -17.87
C VAL A 449 12.98 19.33 -19.04
N ASP A 450 11.84 19.38 -19.70
CA ASP A 450 11.53 20.38 -20.72
C ASP A 450 10.51 21.35 -20.11
N ASN A 451 10.90 22.62 -19.97
CA ASN A 451 10.02 23.68 -19.53
C ASN A 451 9.52 24.46 -20.74
N PHE A 452 8.26 24.82 -20.73
CA PHE A 452 7.59 25.57 -21.79
C PHE A 452 7.09 26.90 -21.22
N GLY A 453 7.41 28.00 -21.91
CA GLY A 453 7.04 29.36 -21.49
C GLY A 453 8.24 30.29 -21.37
N PRO A 454 8.01 31.61 -21.16
CA PRO A 454 9.10 32.56 -21.00
C PRO A 454 9.89 32.28 -19.73
N ALA A 455 11.19 32.50 -19.81
CA ALA A 455 12.08 32.41 -18.66
C ALA A 455 11.54 33.32 -17.52
N GLY A 456 11.21 32.72 -16.40
CA GLY A 456 10.76 33.44 -15.20
C GLY A 456 9.26 33.47 -14.94
N ASN A 457 8.40 33.03 -15.86
CA ASN A 457 6.97 32.89 -15.58
C ASN A 457 6.36 31.63 -16.20
N PRO A 458 6.48 30.45 -15.55
CA PRO A 458 5.93 29.20 -16.06
C PRO A 458 4.38 29.19 -16.11
N PHE A 459 3.72 30.24 -15.67
CA PHE A 459 2.26 30.32 -15.52
C PHE A 459 1.61 31.33 -16.47
N ASN A 460 2.33 31.91 -17.44
CA ASN A 460 1.69 32.80 -18.42
C ASN A 460 1.09 31.97 -19.56
N PRO A 461 -0.24 31.84 -19.66
CA PRO A 461 -0.92 31.00 -20.64
C PRO A 461 -0.81 31.48 -22.08
N ASN A 462 -0.33 32.71 -22.33
CA ASN A 462 -0.35 33.39 -23.63
C ASN A 462 1.01 33.39 -24.36
N THR A 463 2.03 32.72 -23.83
CA THR A 463 3.34 32.73 -24.48
C THR A 463 3.58 31.44 -25.26
N PRO A 464 4.07 31.54 -26.53
CA PRO A 464 4.47 30.36 -27.29
C PRO A 464 5.57 29.60 -26.54
N SER A 465 5.37 28.31 -26.37
CA SER A 465 6.29 27.44 -25.66
C SER A 465 7.53 27.14 -26.50
N THR A 466 8.64 27.80 -26.19
CA THR A 466 9.94 27.31 -26.65
C THR A 466 10.48 26.36 -25.59
N PRO A 467 10.80 25.10 -25.92
CA PRO A 467 11.35 24.18 -24.92
C PRO A 467 12.73 24.68 -24.47
N THR A 468 12.86 24.98 -23.18
CA THR A 468 14.17 25.11 -22.55
C THR A 468 14.53 23.79 -21.94
N GLY A 469 15.09 22.86 -22.75
CA GLY A 469 15.46 21.53 -22.31
C GLY A 469 16.62 21.56 -21.32
N THR A 470 16.51 20.88 -20.23
CA THR A 470 17.60 20.65 -19.29
C THR A 470 17.75 19.15 -19.06
N ASN A 471 18.76 18.57 -19.71
CA ASN A 471 19.18 17.22 -19.35
C ASN A 471 19.92 17.27 -18.02
N ARG A 472 19.43 16.55 -17.04
CA ARG A 472 20.16 16.29 -15.80
C ARG A 472 20.94 15.00 -15.98
N PRO A 473 22.28 15.03 -15.87
CA PRO A 473 23.12 13.84 -16.03
C PRO A 473 22.74 12.80 -14.97
N LEU A 474 23.17 11.57 -15.20
CA LEU A 474 23.03 10.50 -14.23
C LEU A 474 23.65 10.92 -12.89
N GLN A 475 22.84 10.99 -11.87
CA GLN A 475 23.28 11.14 -10.48
C GLN A 475 23.25 9.75 -9.84
N HIS A 476 24.28 9.40 -9.13
CA HIS A 476 24.34 8.15 -8.37
C HIS A 476 24.71 8.44 -6.91
N PHE A 477 24.18 7.62 -6.04
CA PHE A 477 24.44 7.65 -4.62
C PHE A 477 24.62 6.21 -4.16
N ASP A 478 25.58 5.98 -3.32
CA ASP A 478 25.78 4.72 -2.62
C ASP A 478 25.95 4.97 -1.12
N ALA A 479 25.57 3.99 -0.32
CA ALA A 479 25.64 4.07 1.12
C ALA A 479 25.82 2.69 1.74
N ILE A 480 26.60 2.63 2.81
CA ILE A 480 26.72 1.46 3.68
C ILE A 480 26.08 1.81 5.03
N SER A 481 25.21 0.93 5.50
CA SER A 481 24.47 1.09 6.75
C SER A 481 24.74 -0.11 7.65
N PRO A 482 25.56 0.04 8.71
CA PRO A 482 25.76 -1.01 9.70
C PRO A 482 24.61 -1.05 10.70
N LYS A 483 24.44 -2.23 11.34
CA LYS A 483 23.52 -2.47 12.47
C LYS A 483 24.24 -3.31 13.52
N ILE A 484 24.16 -2.88 14.75
CA ILE A 484 24.63 -3.59 15.93
C ILE A 484 23.53 -3.58 16.98
#